data_51cbd450b21e91700937e02f67a542b9
#
_entry.id   51cbd450b21e91700937e02f67a542b9
#
_cell.length_a   1.000
_cell.length_b   1.000
_cell.length_c   1.000
_cell.angle_alpha   90.00
_cell.angle_beta   90.00
_cell.angle_gamma   90.00
#
_symmetry.space_group_name_H-M   'P 1'
#
loop_
_entity.id
_entity.type
_entity.pdbx_description
1 polymer ?
#
loop_
_entity_poly.entity_id
_entity_poly.type
_entity_poly.pdbx_seq_one_letter_code
_entity_poly.pdbx_strand_id
1 'polypeptide(L)'
;MIDIYGSLKDIHFMFQKEVAERITANPRSKNFGRLSVLIQYFFDSEILFDISANSFSPPPKIESSLIKLMPRKKEGLKFKNLINFKKVIKTAFQFKRKTLRNNFKDILNEENFNSLGINPQKRAEMLIIDDFVNIENYIYDHKIMI
;
A
#
# COMPACT_ATOMS: atom_id res chain seq x y z
N MET A 1 5.93 21.33 -12.68
CA MET A 1 5.33 19.98 -12.65
C MET A 1 3.83 20.17 -12.87
N ILE A 2 3.33 19.75 -14.02
CA ILE A 2 1.89 19.87 -14.33
C ILE A 2 1.16 19.02 -13.29
N ASP A 3 0.24 19.62 -12.57
CA ASP A 3 -0.59 18.92 -11.58
C ASP A 3 -1.64 18.06 -12.32
N ILE A 4 -1.19 16.92 -12.80
CA ILE A 4 -2.01 15.95 -13.53
C ILE A 4 -3.16 15.43 -12.62
N TYR A 5 -2.97 15.47 -11.31
CA TYR A 5 -3.94 14.99 -10.34
C TYR A 5 -5.23 15.82 -10.29
N GLY A 6 -5.16 17.13 -10.55
CA GLY A 6 -6.33 18.01 -10.52
C GLY A 6 -7.30 17.81 -11.68
N SER A 7 -6.83 17.23 -12.79
CA SER A 7 -7.60 17.05 -14.02
C SER A 7 -8.06 15.60 -14.24
N LEU A 8 -7.53 14.66 -13.47
CA LEU A 8 -7.81 13.23 -13.64
C LEU A 8 -9.05 12.84 -12.84
N LYS A 9 -10.10 12.38 -13.52
CA LYS A 9 -11.32 11.87 -12.85
C LYS A 9 -11.10 10.43 -12.39
N ASP A 10 -10.67 9.57 -13.30
CA ASP A 10 -10.38 8.16 -13.03
C ASP A 10 -9.42 7.59 -14.10
N ILE A 11 -8.87 6.43 -13.78
CA ILE A 11 -8.00 5.66 -14.68
C ILE A 11 -8.49 4.22 -14.67
N HIS A 12 -8.57 3.63 -15.86
CA HIS A 12 -8.92 2.23 -16.04
C HIS A 12 -7.72 1.44 -16.52
N PHE A 13 -7.37 0.38 -15.81
CA PHE A 13 -6.29 -0.53 -16.18
C PHE A 13 -6.74 -1.98 -16.14
N MET A 14 -6.23 -2.75 -17.09
CA MET A 14 -6.35 -4.18 -17.09
C MET A 14 -5.08 -4.80 -16.48
N PHE A 15 -5.25 -5.62 -15.47
CA PHE A 15 -4.19 -6.38 -14.80
C PHE A 15 -4.52 -7.86 -14.78
N GLN A 16 -3.49 -8.69 -14.55
CA GLN A 16 -3.71 -10.06 -14.11
C GLN A 16 -4.57 -10.05 -12.85
N LYS A 17 -5.52 -10.99 -12.74
CA LYS A 17 -6.48 -11.05 -11.63
C LYS A 17 -5.81 -10.97 -10.26
N GLU A 18 -4.73 -11.74 -10.04
CA GLU A 18 -4.00 -11.71 -8.78
C GLU A 18 -3.44 -10.31 -8.44
N VAL A 19 -2.97 -9.58 -9.45
CA VAL A 19 -2.45 -8.20 -9.27
C VAL A 19 -3.58 -7.24 -8.93
N ALA A 20 -4.71 -7.34 -9.63
CA ALA A 20 -5.91 -6.55 -9.35
C ALA A 20 -6.41 -6.78 -7.91
N GLU A 21 -6.51 -8.03 -7.48
CA GLU A 21 -6.88 -8.41 -6.11
C GLU A 21 -5.93 -7.84 -5.05
N ARG A 22 -4.63 -7.78 -5.34
CA ARG A 22 -3.65 -7.15 -4.43
C ARG A 22 -3.80 -5.63 -4.38
N ILE A 23 -4.06 -4.99 -5.52
CA ILE A 23 -4.26 -3.53 -5.57
C ILE A 23 -5.49 -3.13 -4.76
N THR A 24 -6.58 -3.88 -4.86
CA THR A 24 -7.88 -3.58 -4.23
C THR A 24 -8.07 -4.22 -2.86
N ALA A 25 -7.07 -4.96 -2.37
CA ALA A 25 -7.14 -5.70 -1.10
C ALA A 25 -7.37 -4.76 0.09
N ASN A 26 -8.29 -5.12 0.97
CA ASN A 26 -8.51 -4.42 2.23
C ASN A 26 -7.47 -4.80 3.29
N PRO A 27 -7.15 -3.91 4.24
CA PRO A 27 -6.39 -4.26 5.42
C PRO A 27 -6.94 -5.53 6.10
N ARG A 28 -6.07 -6.34 6.68
CA ARG A 28 -6.35 -7.64 7.31
C ARG A 28 -6.68 -8.78 6.35
N SER A 29 -6.70 -8.53 5.05
CA SER A 29 -6.88 -9.60 4.06
C SER A 29 -5.54 -10.24 3.66
N LYS A 30 -5.58 -11.49 3.17
CA LYS A 30 -4.41 -12.25 2.72
C LYS A 30 -3.64 -11.54 1.59
N ASN A 31 -4.34 -10.80 0.74
CA ASN A 31 -3.80 -10.15 -0.45
C ASN A 31 -3.28 -8.74 -0.16
N PHE A 32 -3.55 -8.19 1.04
CA PHE A 32 -3.06 -6.87 1.43
C PHE A 32 -1.54 -6.87 1.60
N GLY A 33 -0.86 -5.94 0.92
CA GLY A 33 0.58 -5.88 0.89
C GLY A 33 1.14 -4.55 0.40
N ARG A 34 2.41 -4.55 0.02
CA ARG A 34 3.12 -3.35 -0.45
C ARG A 34 2.36 -2.60 -1.56
N LEU A 35 1.86 -3.36 -2.54
CA LEU A 35 1.15 -2.79 -3.68
C LEU A 35 -0.17 -2.15 -3.26
N SER A 36 -0.91 -2.81 -2.35
CA SER A 36 -2.15 -2.28 -1.78
C SER A 36 -1.90 -0.92 -1.13
N VAL A 37 -0.92 -0.83 -0.22
CA VAL A 37 -0.61 0.40 0.52
C VAL A 37 -0.17 1.51 -0.44
N LEU A 38 0.74 1.21 -1.39
CA LEU A 38 1.24 2.21 -2.32
C LEU A 38 0.14 2.78 -3.23
N ILE A 39 -0.69 1.92 -3.81
CA ILE A 39 -1.74 2.38 -4.73
C ILE A 39 -2.85 3.08 -3.95
N GLN A 40 -3.34 2.46 -2.86
CA GLN A 40 -4.46 2.99 -2.09
C GLN A 40 -4.11 4.25 -1.28
N TYR A 41 -2.84 4.57 -1.09
CA TYR A 41 -2.45 5.88 -0.59
C TYR A 41 -2.80 7.00 -1.58
N PHE A 42 -2.66 6.75 -2.88
CA PHE A 42 -2.90 7.76 -3.93
C PHE A 42 -4.29 7.67 -4.55
N PHE A 43 -4.88 6.47 -4.57
CA PHE A 43 -6.11 6.17 -5.30
C PHE A 43 -7.08 5.33 -4.48
N ASP A 44 -8.36 5.60 -4.62
CA ASP A 44 -9.40 4.62 -4.35
C ASP A 44 -9.44 3.64 -5.52
N SER A 45 -9.52 2.35 -5.23
CA SER A 45 -9.40 1.30 -6.23
C SER A 45 -10.54 0.30 -6.12
N GLU A 46 -11.11 -0.08 -7.26
CA GLU A 46 -12.14 -1.10 -7.35
C GLU A 46 -11.95 -2.00 -8.57
N ILE A 47 -12.30 -3.28 -8.43
CA ILE A 47 -12.42 -4.21 -9.57
C ILE A 47 -13.79 -3.99 -10.18
N LEU A 48 -13.83 -3.65 -11.47
CA LEU A 48 -15.08 -3.49 -12.20
C LEU A 48 -15.64 -4.84 -12.65
N PHE A 49 -14.80 -5.66 -13.28
CA PHE A 49 -15.14 -7.03 -13.70
C PHE A 49 -13.89 -7.84 -14.05
N ASP A 50 -14.07 -9.15 -14.04
CA ASP A 50 -13.05 -10.10 -14.50
C ASP A 50 -13.22 -10.38 -16.01
N ILE A 51 -12.10 -10.62 -16.71
CA ILE A 51 -12.03 -10.90 -18.12
C ILE A 51 -11.46 -12.29 -18.30
N SER A 52 -12.25 -13.19 -18.91
CA SER A 52 -11.80 -14.55 -19.18
C SER A 52 -10.62 -14.57 -20.15
N ALA A 53 -9.69 -15.50 -19.94
CA ALA A 53 -8.57 -15.74 -20.83
C ALA A 53 -9.01 -16.00 -22.28
N ASN A 54 -10.17 -16.61 -22.48
CA ASN A 54 -10.73 -16.92 -23.79
C ASN A 54 -11.20 -15.67 -24.59
N SER A 55 -11.23 -14.51 -23.94
CA SER A 55 -11.58 -13.24 -24.60
C SER A 55 -10.42 -12.66 -25.42
N PHE A 56 -9.26 -13.30 -25.40
CA PHE A 56 -8.04 -12.84 -26.09
C PHE A 56 -7.59 -13.84 -27.16
N SER A 57 -6.92 -13.34 -28.19
CA SER A 57 -6.28 -14.17 -29.23
C SER A 57 -4.81 -13.77 -29.43
N PRO A 58 -3.83 -14.62 -29.11
CA PRO A 58 -3.98 -15.91 -28.43
C PRO A 58 -4.40 -15.75 -26.95
N PRO A 59 -5.10 -16.74 -26.37
CA PRO A 59 -5.54 -16.68 -24.99
C PRO A 59 -4.37 -16.72 -24.03
N PRO A 60 -4.30 -15.82 -23.00
CA PRO A 60 -3.31 -15.89 -21.95
C PRO A 60 -3.57 -17.09 -21.03
N LYS A 61 -2.56 -17.45 -20.22
CA LYS A 61 -2.68 -18.57 -19.27
C LYS A 61 -3.52 -18.26 -18.02
N ILE A 62 -3.80 -17.00 -17.77
CA ILE A 62 -4.45 -16.51 -16.54
C ILE A 62 -5.52 -15.47 -16.87
N GLU A 63 -6.52 -15.39 -16.02
CA GLU A 63 -7.57 -14.38 -16.12
C GLU A 63 -7.03 -12.97 -15.84
N SER A 64 -7.69 -11.99 -16.42
CA SER A 64 -7.43 -10.57 -16.18
C SER A 64 -8.62 -9.92 -15.48
N SER A 65 -8.37 -8.76 -14.85
CA SER A 65 -9.44 -7.93 -14.28
C SER A 65 -9.25 -6.49 -14.71
N LEU A 66 -10.36 -5.81 -15.02
CA LEU A 66 -10.39 -4.39 -15.22
C LEU A 66 -10.57 -3.71 -13.86
N ILE A 67 -9.65 -2.81 -13.53
CA ILE A 67 -9.76 -2.00 -12.31
C ILE A 67 -9.95 -0.54 -12.66
N LYS A 68 -10.63 0.16 -11.78
CA LYS A 68 -10.77 1.61 -11.79
C LYS A 68 -10.01 2.19 -10.62
N LEU A 69 -9.21 3.22 -10.89
CA LEU A 69 -8.46 3.99 -9.90
C LEU A 69 -8.96 5.43 -9.92
N MET A 70 -9.43 5.92 -8.79
CA MET A 70 -9.88 7.31 -8.61
C MET A 70 -8.89 8.04 -7.73
N PRO A 71 -8.29 9.17 -8.18
CA PRO A 71 -7.37 9.94 -7.35
C PRO A 71 -8.01 10.35 -6.03
N ARG A 72 -7.35 10.04 -4.90
CA ARG A 72 -7.79 10.50 -3.59
C ARG A 72 -7.53 11.98 -3.43
N LYS A 73 -8.54 12.74 -3.04
CA LYS A 73 -8.32 14.08 -2.50
C LYS A 73 -7.57 13.91 -1.17
N LYS A 74 -6.34 14.42 -1.13
CA LYS A 74 -5.49 14.31 0.08
C LYS A 74 -5.90 15.33 1.14
N GLU A 75 -7.05 15.13 1.71
CA GLU A 75 -7.48 15.77 2.94
C GLU A 75 -7.04 14.81 4.06
N GLY A 76 -5.96 15.13 4.79
CA GLY A 76 -5.52 14.28 5.90
C GLY A 76 -4.01 14.09 5.96
N LEU A 77 -3.61 13.02 6.61
CA LEU A 77 -2.22 12.71 6.96
C LEU A 77 -1.38 12.50 5.70
N LYS A 78 -0.31 13.28 5.56
CA LYS A 78 0.61 13.20 4.42
C LYS A 78 1.98 12.75 4.91
N PHE A 79 2.63 11.84 4.18
CA PHE A 79 4.02 11.53 4.44
C PHE A 79 4.91 12.74 4.07
N LYS A 80 6.04 12.88 4.76
CA LYS A 80 7.02 13.96 4.58
C LYS A 80 8.02 13.66 3.48
N ASN A 81 8.37 12.38 3.30
CA ASN A 81 9.33 11.96 2.29
C ASN A 81 8.89 10.67 1.59
N LEU A 82 8.69 10.75 0.26
CA LEU A 82 8.25 9.61 -0.55
C LEU A 82 9.23 8.43 -0.53
N ILE A 83 10.54 8.71 -0.49
CA ILE A 83 11.56 7.66 -0.48
C ILE A 83 11.49 6.91 0.84
N ASN A 84 11.37 7.62 1.97
CA ASN A 84 11.21 7.02 3.29
C ASN A 84 9.89 6.24 3.38
N PHE A 85 8.80 6.79 2.86
CA PHE A 85 7.51 6.10 2.84
C PHE A 85 7.59 4.74 2.10
N LYS A 86 8.23 4.71 0.93
CA LYS A 86 8.48 3.47 0.19
C LYS A 86 9.34 2.49 0.97
N LYS A 87 10.37 2.97 1.68
CA LYS A 87 11.24 2.14 2.53
C LYS A 87 10.48 1.59 3.73
N VAL A 88 9.66 2.40 4.42
CA VAL A 88 8.79 1.97 5.51
C VAL A 88 7.89 0.81 5.07
N ILE A 89 7.20 0.96 3.94
CA ILE A 89 6.35 -0.10 3.40
C ILE A 89 7.19 -1.35 3.06
N LYS A 90 8.34 -1.18 2.41
CA LYS A 90 9.24 -2.30 2.09
C LYS A 90 9.68 -3.04 3.34
N THR A 91 10.10 -2.34 4.38
CA THR A 91 10.54 -2.90 5.66
C THR A 91 9.40 -3.61 6.38
N ALA A 92 8.23 -2.98 6.47
CA ALA A 92 7.06 -3.56 7.13
C ALA A 92 6.66 -4.94 6.56
N PHE A 93 6.74 -5.10 5.24
CA PHE A 93 6.41 -6.34 4.54
C PHE A 93 7.63 -7.20 4.16
N GLN A 94 8.81 -6.93 4.71
CA GLN A 94 10.02 -7.67 4.36
C GLN A 94 9.90 -9.16 4.68
N PHE A 95 9.41 -9.47 5.86
CA PHE A 95 9.14 -10.83 6.29
C PHE A 95 7.66 -10.98 6.64
N LYS A 96 6.88 -11.49 5.69
CA LYS A 96 5.42 -11.55 5.76
C LYS A 96 4.86 -12.18 7.04
N ARG A 97 5.56 -13.18 7.61
CA ARG A 97 5.14 -13.89 8.83
C ARG A 97 5.62 -13.25 10.13
N LYS A 98 6.44 -12.20 10.08
CA LYS A 98 7.01 -11.53 11.24
C LYS A 98 6.16 -10.33 11.68
N THR A 99 6.24 -9.99 12.95
CA THR A 99 5.63 -8.79 13.53
C THR A 99 6.36 -7.53 13.11
N LEU A 100 5.74 -6.37 13.31
CA LEU A 100 6.37 -5.05 13.08
C LEU A 100 7.66 -4.91 13.89
N ARG A 101 7.63 -5.29 15.19
CA ARG A 101 8.82 -5.32 16.05
C ARG A 101 10.00 -6.02 15.35
N ASN A 102 9.75 -7.20 14.78
CA ASN A 102 10.81 -7.98 14.16
C ASN A 102 11.24 -7.41 12.78
N ASN A 103 10.31 -6.85 12.03
CA ASN A 103 10.62 -6.25 10.73
C ASN A 103 11.39 -4.93 10.88
N PHE A 104 11.16 -4.18 11.96
CA PHE A 104 11.80 -2.88 12.23
C PHE A 104 12.87 -2.92 13.33
N LYS A 105 13.31 -4.11 13.78
CA LYS A 105 14.18 -4.30 14.96
C LYS A 105 15.44 -3.40 14.99
N ASP A 106 15.99 -3.09 13.82
CA ASP A 106 17.20 -2.29 13.68
C ASP A 106 16.90 -0.79 13.42
N ILE A 107 15.62 -0.40 13.39
CA ILE A 107 15.14 0.94 13.01
C ILE A 107 14.30 1.56 14.14
N LEU A 108 13.32 0.82 14.65
CA LEU A 108 12.37 1.26 15.67
C LEU A 108 12.25 0.21 16.78
N ASN A 109 12.19 0.69 18.03
CA ASN A 109 11.92 -0.13 19.19
C ASN A 109 10.42 -0.15 19.55
N GLU A 110 10.04 -0.90 20.60
CA GLU A 110 8.65 -1.00 21.04
C GLU A 110 8.07 0.32 21.53
N GLU A 111 8.88 1.15 22.19
CA GLU A 111 8.46 2.45 22.71
C GLU A 111 8.08 3.41 21.58
N ASN A 112 8.85 3.37 20.47
CA ASN A 112 8.55 4.16 19.28
C ASN A 112 7.17 3.79 18.70
N PHE A 113 6.87 2.49 18.60
CA PHE A 113 5.56 2.03 18.14
C PHE A 113 4.43 2.41 19.10
N ASN A 114 4.66 2.27 20.42
CA ASN A 114 3.68 2.62 21.42
C ASN A 114 3.36 4.13 21.41
N SER A 115 4.35 4.99 21.19
CA SER A 115 4.13 6.43 21.05
C SER A 115 3.28 6.80 19.83
N LEU A 116 3.29 5.95 18.80
CA LEU A 116 2.44 6.08 17.63
C LEU A 116 1.04 5.44 17.80
N GLY A 117 0.76 4.82 18.94
CA GLY A 117 -0.46 4.05 19.15
C GLY A 117 -0.54 2.76 18.33
N ILE A 118 0.59 2.27 17.82
CA ILE A 118 0.68 1.08 16.99
C ILE A 118 1.21 -0.08 17.83
N ASN A 119 0.45 -1.18 17.91
CA ASN A 119 0.91 -2.37 18.61
C ASN A 119 2.05 -3.06 17.80
N PRO A 120 3.28 -3.13 18.33
CA PRO A 120 4.45 -3.70 17.66
C PRO A 120 4.34 -5.21 17.38
N GLN A 121 3.45 -5.91 18.07
CA GLN A 121 3.20 -7.34 17.86
C GLN A 121 2.29 -7.65 16.68
N LYS A 122 1.65 -6.63 16.10
CA LYS A 122 0.88 -6.78 14.86
C LYS A 122 1.80 -7.08 13.68
N ARG A 123 1.22 -7.72 12.66
CA ARG A 123 1.86 -7.83 11.32
C ARG A 123 1.46 -6.64 10.46
N ALA A 124 2.26 -6.35 9.43
CA ALA A 124 2.02 -5.22 8.53
C ALA A 124 0.65 -5.26 7.85
N GLU A 125 0.13 -6.44 7.53
CA GLU A 125 -1.19 -6.64 6.93
C GLU A 125 -2.36 -6.18 7.83
N MET A 126 -2.11 -6.01 9.13
CA MET A 126 -3.11 -5.56 10.10
C MET A 126 -3.20 -4.04 10.21
N LEU A 127 -2.27 -3.32 9.60
CA LEU A 127 -2.20 -1.87 9.62
C LEU A 127 -3.12 -1.25 8.58
N ILE A 128 -3.62 -0.06 8.87
CA ILE A 128 -4.27 0.82 7.90
C ILE A 128 -3.22 1.72 7.23
N ILE A 129 -3.58 2.37 6.13
CA ILE A 129 -2.63 3.20 5.35
C ILE A 129 -2.04 4.32 6.20
N ASP A 130 -2.84 4.96 7.06
CA ASP A 130 -2.40 6.05 7.92
C ASP A 130 -1.34 5.61 8.95
N ASP A 131 -1.35 4.34 9.38
CA ASP A 131 -0.30 3.82 10.25
C ASP A 131 1.07 3.86 9.58
N PHE A 132 1.16 3.54 8.29
CA PHE A 132 2.42 3.61 7.52
C PHE A 132 2.89 5.06 7.35
N VAL A 133 1.96 5.99 7.20
CA VAL A 133 2.27 7.43 7.12
C VAL A 133 2.77 7.94 8.47
N ASN A 134 2.15 7.53 9.58
CA ASN A 134 2.58 7.87 10.94
C ASN A 134 4.00 7.35 11.23
N ILE A 135 4.30 6.12 10.84
CA ILE A 135 5.64 5.54 10.98
C ILE A 135 6.66 6.35 10.17
N GLU A 136 6.33 6.72 8.93
CA GLU A 136 7.21 7.52 8.09
C GLU A 136 7.47 8.90 8.69
N ASN A 137 6.43 9.60 9.11
CA ASN A 137 6.55 10.92 9.72
C ASN A 137 7.40 10.88 10.99
N TYR A 138 7.23 9.85 11.82
CA TYR A 138 8.04 9.65 13.01
C TYR A 138 9.53 9.47 12.66
N ILE A 139 9.83 8.61 11.69
CA ILE A 139 11.20 8.36 11.21
C ILE A 139 11.83 9.65 10.67
N TYR A 140 11.06 10.41 9.88
CA TYR A 140 11.51 11.67 9.32
C TYR A 140 11.82 12.71 10.40
N ASP A 141 10.91 12.90 11.36
CA ASP A 141 11.04 13.90 12.43
C ASP A 141 12.19 13.62 13.38
N HIS A 142 12.44 12.35 13.67
CA HIS A 142 13.54 11.93 14.55
C HIS A 142 14.84 11.66 13.77
N LYS A 143 14.90 11.95 12.47
CA LYS A 143 16.07 11.75 11.60
C LYS A 143 16.63 10.31 11.67
N ILE A 144 15.75 9.34 11.83
CA ILE A 144 16.11 7.92 11.88
C ILE A 144 16.46 7.45 10.47
N MET A 145 17.58 6.74 10.34
CA MET A 145 17.99 6.15 9.05
C MET A 145 17.19 4.89 8.76
N ILE A 146 16.58 4.81 7.57
CA ILE A 146 15.82 3.66 7.10
C ILE A 146 16.26 3.22 5.70
#